data_ad4ef10cce5ea5b6a1a3e383496ec22d
#
_entry.id   ad4ef10cce5ea5b6a1a3e383496ec22d
#
_cell.length_a   1.000
_cell.length_b   1.000
_cell.length_c   1.000
_cell.angle_alpha   90.00
_cell.angle_beta   90.00
_cell.angle_gamma   90.00
#
_symmetry.space_group_name_H-M   'P 1'
#
loop_
_entity.id
_entity.type
_entity.pdbx_description
1 polymer ?
#
loop_
_entity_poly.entity_id
_entity_poly.type
_entity_poly.pdbx_seq_one_letter_code
_entity_poly.pdbx_strand_id
1 'polypeptide(L)'
;MKRYYFGILALVVTNLSLGQTSENYIFNKNEVIIPKNISVAQDVFVFKGEIPEDRIAVSTRILGKIQENQNTLSFTPAVPFGWNQKYTVVYNHTINYFSLPVPEGYESLKILKVYPSTSSVPTNILKWYVKFSRPINENNIYKYIQFVDDSNKPIDRTILPLQNALISKDGTLLTIWIEPGRQKRNLIPNKQLGSVFIPQKKYRLVISEEIKDHNGVNMVKNFSKEFTTTVADRKKPNINNWEIKIPNIHSVSNLLINCEKPIDYGSSIGNIKILDSAGQLIDGIWELKKDETVVSFIPKRNWKKGNYTIIFGPSIEDLAGNNLDHVFDNEVQKTSKNNHPYKTYTLEFELK
;
A
#
# COMPACT_ATOMS: atom_id res chain seq x y z
N MET A 1 -38.19 -21.91 -11.92
CA MET A 1 -36.86 -22.18 -11.34
C MET A 1 -35.94 -22.69 -12.43
N LYS A 2 -35.10 -21.81 -13.02
CA LYS A 2 -34.08 -22.22 -14.00
C LYS A 2 -32.76 -22.36 -13.28
N ARG A 3 -32.23 -23.56 -13.19
CA ARG A 3 -30.90 -23.86 -12.67
C ARG A 3 -29.86 -23.50 -13.75
N TYR A 4 -29.00 -22.54 -13.46
CA TYR A 4 -27.82 -22.28 -14.29
C TYR A 4 -26.70 -23.23 -13.86
N TYR A 5 -26.31 -24.14 -14.76
CA TYR A 5 -25.08 -24.91 -14.62
C TYR A 5 -23.92 -24.02 -15.06
N PHE A 6 -23.02 -23.68 -14.12
CA PHE A 6 -21.72 -23.10 -14.42
C PHE A 6 -20.82 -24.23 -14.94
N GLY A 7 -20.60 -24.27 -16.25
CA GLY A 7 -19.64 -25.16 -16.85
C GLY A 7 -18.21 -24.65 -16.55
N ILE A 8 -17.44 -25.44 -15.82
CA ILE A 8 -16.01 -25.24 -15.63
C ILE A 8 -15.35 -25.63 -16.95
N LEU A 9 -14.90 -24.63 -17.73
CA LEU A 9 -14.08 -24.84 -18.93
C LEU A 9 -12.65 -25.17 -18.48
N ALA A 10 -12.30 -26.45 -18.48
CA ALA A 10 -10.93 -26.91 -18.28
C ALA A 10 -10.12 -26.60 -19.56
N LEU A 11 -9.24 -25.60 -19.48
CA LEU A 11 -8.32 -25.28 -20.57
C LEU A 11 -7.15 -26.27 -20.52
N VAL A 12 -7.13 -27.23 -21.44
CA VAL A 12 -5.99 -28.12 -21.65
C VAL A 12 -4.96 -27.36 -22.47
N VAL A 13 -3.89 -26.91 -21.85
CA VAL A 13 -2.75 -26.32 -22.56
C VAL A 13 -1.76 -27.43 -22.93
N THR A 14 -1.79 -27.88 -24.19
CA THR A 14 -0.79 -28.80 -24.73
C THR A 14 0.41 -27.96 -25.22
N ASN A 15 1.52 -28.01 -24.49
CA ASN A 15 2.81 -27.57 -25.02
C ASN A 15 3.45 -28.71 -25.82
N LEU A 16 3.51 -28.53 -27.13
CA LEU A 16 4.30 -29.38 -28.02
C LEU A 16 5.79 -29.06 -27.86
N SER A 17 6.48 -29.77 -26.98
CA SER A 17 7.92 -29.93 -27.03
C SER A 17 8.20 -31.42 -27.29
N LEU A 18 9.03 -31.66 -28.29
CA LEU A 18 9.42 -33.01 -28.76
C LEU A 18 9.93 -33.88 -27.61
N GLY A 19 9.22 -34.99 -27.35
CA GLY A 19 9.84 -36.18 -26.75
C GLY A 19 9.62 -36.48 -25.30
N GLN A 20 8.47 -36.11 -24.66
CA GLN A 20 8.05 -36.75 -23.40
C GLN A 20 6.52 -36.87 -23.37
N THR A 21 6.03 -38.06 -23.03
CA THR A 21 4.62 -38.35 -22.79
C THR A 21 4.10 -37.47 -21.69
N SER A 22 3.31 -36.46 -22.06
CA SER A 22 2.63 -35.59 -21.11
C SER A 22 1.53 -36.40 -20.39
N GLU A 23 1.85 -36.93 -19.21
CA GLU A 23 0.80 -37.33 -18.26
C GLU A 23 -0.10 -36.11 -18.04
N ASN A 24 -1.39 -36.29 -18.03
CA ASN A 24 -2.39 -35.21 -17.97
C ASN A 24 -2.43 -34.53 -16.58
N TYR A 25 -1.41 -33.71 -16.28
CA TYR A 25 -1.47 -32.80 -15.13
C TYR A 25 -2.52 -31.72 -15.36
N ILE A 26 -3.28 -31.39 -14.31
CA ILE A 26 -4.21 -30.27 -14.33
C ILE A 26 -3.67 -29.19 -13.39
N PHE A 27 -3.44 -28.01 -13.92
CA PHE A 27 -2.96 -26.85 -13.17
C PHE A 27 -4.06 -25.80 -13.06
N ASN A 28 -4.39 -25.42 -11.83
CA ASN A 28 -5.29 -24.30 -11.58
C ASN A 28 -4.75 -23.43 -10.42
N LYS A 29 -5.42 -22.34 -10.12
CA LYS A 29 -4.95 -21.37 -9.13
C LYS A 29 -4.80 -21.95 -7.73
N ASN A 30 -5.61 -22.93 -7.37
CA ASN A 30 -5.71 -23.43 -6.01
C ASN A 30 -5.05 -24.78 -5.81
N GLU A 31 -4.75 -25.50 -6.91
CA GLU A 31 -4.18 -26.84 -6.81
C GLU A 31 -3.46 -27.29 -8.09
N VAL A 32 -2.61 -28.29 -7.93
CA VAL A 32 -2.05 -29.11 -9.01
C VAL A 32 -2.57 -30.51 -8.83
N ILE A 33 -3.26 -31.07 -9.85
CA ILE A 33 -3.74 -32.44 -9.86
C ILE A 33 -2.82 -33.28 -10.75
N ILE A 34 -2.34 -34.37 -10.20
CA ILE A 34 -1.35 -35.27 -10.81
C ILE A 34 -1.94 -36.66 -10.91
N PRO A 35 -1.87 -37.36 -12.05
CA PRO A 35 -2.23 -38.77 -12.13
C PRO A 35 -1.36 -39.61 -11.20
N LYS A 36 -1.97 -40.48 -10.39
CA LYS A 36 -1.28 -41.29 -9.40
C LYS A 36 -0.61 -42.48 -10.10
N ASN A 37 0.70 -42.63 -9.88
CA ASN A 37 1.39 -43.87 -10.24
C ASN A 37 1.45 -44.82 -9.04
N ILE A 38 0.80 -45.97 -9.14
CA ILE A 38 0.56 -46.91 -8.01
C ILE A 38 1.87 -47.54 -7.51
N SER A 39 2.97 -47.46 -8.30
CA SER A 39 4.20 -48.23 -8.06
C SER A 39 5.29 -47.50 -7.31
N VAL A 40 5.14 -46.23 -6.92
CA VAL A 40 6.26 -45.41 -6.42
C VAL A 40 5.84 -44.52 -5.24
N ALA A 41 6.81 -44.17 -4.38
CA ALA A 41 6.63 -43.21 -3.28
C ALA A 41 6.03 -41.89 -3.75
N GLN A 42 5.09 -41.31 -2.96
CA GLN A 42 4.17 -40.28 -3.42
C GLN A 42 4.60 -38.85 -3.05
N ASP A 43 5.91 -38.59 -3.22
CA ASP A 43 6.41 -37.23 -2.91
C ASP A 43 6.16 -36.28 -4.07
N VAL A 44 5.33 -35.28 -3.83
CA VAL A 44 5.11 -34.17 -4.74
C VAL A 44 5.79 -32.92 -4.18
N PHE A 45 6.66 -32.33 -4.98
CA PHE A 45 7.32 -31.06 -4.62
C PHE A 45 6.98 -29.99 -5.64
N VAL A 46 6.61 -28.81 -5.14
CA VAL A 46 6.30 -27.66 -5.98
C VAL A 46 7.22 -26.49 -5.61
N PHE A 47 7.72 -25.81 -6.62
CA PHE A 47 8.67 -24.71 -6.47
C PHE A 47 8.18 -23.50 -7.27
N LYS A 48 8.58 -22.32 -6.81
CA LYS A 48 8.39 -21.07 -7.54
C LYS A 48 9.55 -20.88 -8.53
N GLY A 49 9.21 -20.61 -9.80
CA GLY A 49 10.19 -20.48 -10.89
C GLY A 49 10.37 -21.75 -11.70
N GLU A 50 11.11 -21.67 -12.79
CA GLU A 50 11.65 -22.81 -13.55
C GLU A 50 12.93 -23.26 -12.86
N ILE A 51 12.85 -24.32 -12.06
CA ILE A 51 13.98 -24.86 -11.31
C ILE A 51 14.56 -26.01 -12.10
N PRO A 52 15.82 -25.91 -12.59
CA PRO A 52 16.47 -27.00 -13.28
C PRO A 52 16.82 -28.15 -12.30
N GLU A 53 17.01 -29.34 -12.82
CA GLU A 53 17.15 -30.57 -12.04
C GLU A 53 18.27 -30.48 -10.99
N ASP A 54 19.42 -29.95 -11.36
CA ASP A 54 20.60 -29.78 -10.49
C ASP A 54 20.37 -28.81 -9.32
N ARG A 55 19.30 -27.99 -9.37
CA ARG A 55 18.96 -27.01 -8.33
C ARG A 55 17.79 -27.42 -7.44
N ILE A 56 17.07 -28.50 -7.78
CA ILE A 56 15.88 -28.95 -7.04
C ILE A 56 16.18 -29.20 -5.57
N ALA A 57 17.29 -29.91 -5.28
CA ALA A 57 17.65 -30.32 -3.93
C ALA A 57 17.92 -29.14 -2.98
N VAL A 58 18.38 -28.00 -3.52
CA VAL A 58 18.72 -26.78 -2.73
C VAL A 58 17.68 -25.69 -2.84
N SER A 59 16.62 -25.89 -3.61
CA SER A 59 15.56 -24.92 -3.81
C SER A 59 14.48 -24.99 -2.74
N THR A 60 13.92 -23.81 -2.37
CA THR A 60 12.84 -23.73 -1.38
C THR A 60 11.52 -24.19 -1.98
N ARG A 61 10.89 -25.18 -1.34
CA ARG A 61 9.59 -25.73 -1.74
C ARG A 61 8.46 -24.80 -1.34
N ILE A 62 7.40 -24.77 -2.14
CA ILE A 62 6.14 -24.14 -1.78
C ILE A 62 5.46 -25.00 -0.71
N LEU A 63 5.04 -24.36 0.38
CA LEU A 63 4.26 -25.02 1.42
C LEU A 63 2.85 -25.32 0.92
N GLY A 64 2.35 -26.53 1.21
CA GLY A 64 1.03 -26.95 0.79
C GLY A 64 0.63 -28.28 1.44
N LYS A 65 -0.58 -28.74 1.09
CA LYS A 65 -1.12 -30.02 1.52
C LYS A 65 -1.25 -30.95 0.33
N ILE A 66 -0.88 -32.20 0.51
CA ILE A 66 -1.10 -33.26 -0.46
C ILE A 66 -2.33 -34.06 -0.01
N GLN A 67 -3.26 -34.27 -0.92
CA GLN A 67 -4.42 -35.15 -0.74
C GLN A 67 -4.37 -36.24 -1.80
N GLU A 68 -4.58 -37.47 -1.35
CA GLU A 68 -4.60 -38.65 -2.20
C GLU A 68 -6.03 -39.07 -2.47
N ASN A 69 -6.37 -39.24 -3.74
CA ASN A 69 -7.60 -39.85 -4.23
C ASN A 69 -7.28 -41.20 -4.90
N GLN A 70 -8.30 -41.93 -5.34
CA GLN A 70 -8.09 -43.26 -5.93
C GLN A 70 -7.08 -43.23 -7.08
N ASN A 71 -7.18 -42.27 -8.00
CA ASN A 71 -6.37 -42.22 -9.24
C ASN A 71 -5.53 -40.94 -9.37
N THR A 72 -5.55 -40.04 -8.39
CA THR A 72 -4.87 -38.74 -8.47
C THR A 72 -4.27 -38.33 -7.12
N LEU A 73 -3.24 -37.50 -7.20
CA LEU A 73 -2.71 -36.71 -6.10
C LEU A 73 -3.05 -35.25 -6.36
N SER A 74 -3.52 -34.54 -5.34
CA SER A 74 -3.79 -33.08 -5.40
C SER A 74 -2.87 -32.36 -4.44
N PHE A 75 -2.08 -31.44 -4.95
CA PHE A 75 -1.27 -30.52 -4.14
C PHE A 75 -1.99 -29.17 -4.05
N THR A 76 -2.42 -28.79 -2.85
CA THR A 76 -3.01 -27.48 -2.55
C THR A 76 -1.99 -26.59 -1.85
N PRO A 77 -1.51 -25.50 -2.49
CA PRO A 77 -0.55 -24.59 -1.87
C PRO A 77 -1.17 -23.80 -0.72
N ALA A 78 -0.37 -23.43 0.28
CA ALA A 78 -0.81 -22.59 1.39
C ALA A 78 -1.26 -21.18 0.94
N VAL A 79 -0.69 -20.71 -0.17
CA VAL A 79 -1.09 -19.46 -0.85
C VAL A 79 -1.35 -19.80 -2.31
N PRO A 80 -2.49 -19.39 -2.89
CA PRO A 80 -2.83 -19.67 -4.29
C PRO A 80 -1.72 -19.28 -5.27
N PHE A 81 -1.57 -20.01 -6.34
CA PHE A 81 -0.59 -19.69 -7.40
C PHE A 81 -0.89 -18.33 -8.04
N GLY A 82 0.17 -17.56 -8.34
CA GLY A 82 0.04 -16.27 -9.05
C GLY A 82 -0.16 -16.46 -10.56
N TRP A 83 -0.78 -15.47 -11.20
CA TRP A 83 -0.88 -15.41 -12.65
C TRP A 83 0.46 -15.03 -13.29
N ASN A 84 0.73 -15.50 -14.50
CA ASN A 84 1.96 -15.26 -15.25
C ASN A 84 3.24 -15.57 -14.47
N GLN A 85 3.14 -16.44 -13.48
CA GLN A 85 4.24 -16.89 -12.66
C GLN A 85 4.62 -18.30 -13.08
N LYS A 86 5.91 -18.54 -13.28
CA LYS A 86 6.43 -19.87 -13.58
C LYS A 86 6.56 -20.70 -12.32
N TYR A 87 6.27 -21.99 -12.43
CA TYR A 87 6.36 -22.97 -11.35
C TYR A 87 6.95 -24.26 -11.86
N THR A 88 7.57 -25.00 -10.97
CA THR A 88 8.10 -26.35 -11.22
C THR A 88 7.38 -27.33 -10.31
N VAL A 89 6.87 -28.41 -10.87
CA VAL A 89 6.34 -29.57 -10.14
C VAL A 89 7.26 -30.74 -10.36
N VAL A 90 7.65 -31.40 -9.29
CA VAL A 90 8.44 -32.63 -9.31
C VAL A 90 7.61 -33.75 -8.70
N TYR A 91 7.40 -34.81 -9.46
CA TYR A 91 6.74 -36.03 -9.06
C TYR A 91 7.41 -37.22 -9.70
N ASN A 92 7.80 -38.25 -8.92
CA ASN A 92 8.51 -39.44 -9.41
C ASN A 92 9.70 -39.12 -10.32
N HIS A 93 10.58 -38.20 -9.91
CA HIS A 93 11.73 -37.71 -10.67
C HIS A 93 11.37 -37.01 -12.00
N THR A 94 10.09 -36.90 -12.34
CA THR A 94 9.64 -36.15 -13.51
C THR A 94 9.43 -34.68 -13.14
N ILE A 95 10.01 -33.79 -13.94
CA ILE A 95 9.94 -32.35 -13.75
C ILE A 95 8.98 -31.79 -14.78
N ASN A 96 7.94 -31.07 -14.30
CA ASN A 96 7.00 -30.35 -15.14
C ASN A 96 7.03 -28.87 -14.82
N TYR A 97 6.97 -28.03 -15.84
CA TYR A 97 6.88 -26.58 -15.70
C TYR A 97 5.48 -26.12 -16.07
N PHE A 98 4.94 -25.18 -15.32
CA PHE A 98 3.67 -24.56 -15.66
C PHE A 98 3.64 -23.08 -15.32
N SER A 99 2.74 -22.37 -15.96
CA SER A 99 2.32 -21.03 -15.60
C SER A 99 0.82 -20.90 -15.86
N LEU A 100 0.16 -20.09 -15.05
CA LEU A 100 -1.25 -19.83 -15.21
C LEU A 100 -1.43 -18.50 -15.93
N PRO A 101 -2.12 -18.47 -17.09
CA PRO A 101 -2.38 -17.22 -17.79
C PRO A 101 -3.32 -16.32 -16.97
N VAL A 102 -3.20 -15.03 -17.15
CA VAL A 102 -4.15 -14.06 -16.58
C VAL A 102 -5.53 -14.33 -17.22
N PRO A 103 -6.61 -14.47 -16.42
CA PRO A 103 -7.94 -14.67 -16.97
C PRO A 103 -8.37 -13.51 -17.86
N GLU A 104 -9.15 -13.80 -18.88
CA GLU A 104 -9.78 -12.79 -19.70
C GLU A 104 -10.62 -11.83 -18.84
N GLY A 105 -10.53 -10.53 -19.10
CA GLY A 105 -11.23 -9.50 -18.34
C GLY A 105 -10.58 -9.14 -16.99
N TYR A 106 -9.49 -9.80 -16.56
CA TYR A 106 -8.77 -9.40 -15.36
C TYR A 106 -7.89 -8.19 -15.67
N GLU A 107 -8.27 -7.04 -15.16
CA GLU A 107 -7.55 -5.78 -15.42
C GLU A 107 -6.13 -5.79 -14.84
N SER A 108 -5.22 -5.03 -15.48
CA SER A 108 -3.90 -4.74 -14.93
C SER A 108 -3.98 -3.94 -13.63
N LEU A 109 -2.93 -4.02 -12.79
CA LEU A 109 -2.82 -3.18 -11.59
C LEU A 109 -2.74 -1.70 -12.00
N LYS A 110 -3.44 -0.83 -11.26
CA LYS A 110 -3.46 0.63 -11.49
C LYS A 110 -3.10 1.38 -10.22
N ILE A 111 -2.42 2.51 -10.35
CA ILE A 111 -2.30 3.50 -9.30
C ILE A 111 -3.51 4.42 -9.39
N LEU A 112 -4.31 4.48 -8.34
CA LEU A 112 -5.51 5.30 -8.26
C LEU A 112 -5.19 6.70 -7.77
N LYS A 113 -4.28 6.83 -6.80
CA LYS A 113 -3.90 8.11 -6.23
C LYS A 113 -2.52 8.05 -5.56
N VAL A 114 -1.82 9.18 -5.56
CA VAL A 114 -0.58 9.38 -4.82
C VAL A 114 -0.75 10.58 -3.91
N TYR A 115 -0.38 10.43 -2.65
CA TYR A 115 -0.36 11.51 -1.68
C TYR A 115 1.09 11.81 -1.25
N PRO A 116 1.43 13.08 -1.02
CA PRO A 116 0.56 14.24 -1.24
C PRO A 116 0.14 14.37 -2.70
N SER A 117 -1.08 14.85 -2.94
CA SER A 117 -1.59 15.08 -4.30
C SER A 117 -1.05 16.37 -4.91
N THR A 118 -0.68 17.33 -4.07
CA THR A 118 -0.03 18.59 -4.51
C THR A 118 1.22 18.34 -5.34
N SER A 119 1.51 19.26 -6.25
CA SER A 119 2.77 19.28 -7.01
C SER A 119 3.88 20.10 -6.32
N SER A 120 3.61 20.69 -5.14
CA SER A 120 4.56 21.49 -4.38
C SER A 120 4.68 20.97 -2.95
N VAL A 121 5.87 20.52 -2.55
CA VAL A 121 6.10 19.90 -1.24
C VAL A 121 7.32 20.52 -0.55
N PRO A 122 7.40 20.55 0.78
CA PRO A 122 8.59 21.01 1.48
C PRO A 122 9.76 20.04 1.27
N THR A 123 11.01 20.55 1.24
CA THR A 123 12.21 19.71 1.08
C THR A 123 12.35 18.63 2.16
N ASN A 124 11.79 18.85 3.32
CA ASN A 124 11.80 17.92 4.44
C ASN A 124 10.52 17.08 4.52
N ILE A 125 9.80 16.89 3.38
CA ILE A 125 8.70 15.96 3.30
C ILE A 125 9.10 14.58 3.84
N LEU A 126 8.23 13.96 4.63
CA LEU A 126 8.57 12.75 5.36
C LEU A 126 7.96 11.48 4.77
N LYS A 127 6.74 11.57 4.23
CA LYS A 127 5.99 10.40 3.77
C LYS A 127 5.32 10.64 2.44
N TRP A 128 5.21 9.57 1.66
CA TRP A 128 4.40 9.48 0.47
C TRP A 128 3.49 8.26 0.58
N TYR A 129 2.32 8.33 -0.05
CA TYR A 129 1.38 7.22 -0.06
C TYR A 129 0.94 6.94 -1.48
N VAL A 130 0.88 5.66 -1.83
CA VAL A 130 0.45 5.21 -3.16
C VAL A 130 -0.75 4.29 -2.98
N LYS A 131 -1.92 4.71 -3.48
CA LYS A 131 -3.15 3.91 -3.48
C LYS A 131 -3.26 3.14 -4.78
N PHE A 132 -3.30 1.83 -4.67
CA PHE A 132 -3.47 0.91 -5.79
C PHE A 132 -4.91 0.45 -5.93
N SER A 133 -5.27 -0.02 -7.12
CA SER A 133 -6.61 -0.53 -7.44
C SER A 133 -6.92 -1.87 -6.76
N ARG A 134 -5.91 -2.60 -6.32
CA ARG A 134 -5.99 -3.90 -5.65
C ARG A 134 -4.83 -4.11 -4.68
N PRO A 135 -4.92 -5.11 -3.78
CA PRO A 135 -3.82 -5.48 -2.90
C PRO A 135 -2.56 -5.80 -3.70
N ILE A 136 -1.43 -5.26 -3.25
CA ILE A 136 -0.13 -5.41 -3.91
C ILE A 136 0.72 -6.50 -3.26
N ASN A 137 1.65 -7.06 -4.03
CA ASN A 137 2.67 -7.95 -3.51
C ASN A 137 3.77 -7.12 -2.86
N GLU A 138 4.00 -7.33 -1.55
CA GLU A 138 4.93 -6.53 -0.76
C GLU A 138 6.40 -6.93 -0.91
N ASN A 139 6.69 -8.10 -1.52
CA ASN A 139 8.04 -8.62 -1.60
C ASN A 139 8.98 -7.67 -2.37
N ASN A 140 9.99 -7.13 -1.66
CA ASN A 140 10.98 -6.23 -2.23
C ASN A 140 10.40 -5.03 -3.00
N ILE A 141 9.24 -4.51 -2.56
CA ILE A 141 8.48 -3.51 -3.31
C ILE A 141 9.27 -2.22 -3.55
N TYR A 142 10.14 -1.84 -2.61
CA TYR A 142 10.92 -0.61 -2.71
C TYR A 142 11.92 -0.59 -3.87
N LYS A 143 12.33 -1.76 -4.43
CA LYS A 143 13.19 -1.81 -5.62
C LYS A 143 12.50 -1.26 -6.88
N TYR A 144 11.17 -1.21 -6.88
CA TYR A 144 10.36 -0.71 -7.99
C TYR A 144 10.02 0.77 -7.86
N ILE A 145 10.52 1.44 -6.81
CA ILE A 145 10.15 2.81 -6.47
C ILE A 145 11.43 3.63 -6.33
N GLN A 146 11.48 4.75 -7.02
CA GLN A 146 12.63 5.66 -6.93
C GLN A 146 12.19 7.11 -7.06
N PHE A 147 12.99 8.00 -6.50
CA PHE A 147 12.93 9.42 -6.74
C PHE A 147 14.07 9.81 -7.66
N VAL A 148 13.77 10.61 -8.68
CA VAL A 148 14.76 11.08 -9.65
C VAL A 148 14.74 12.61 -9.72
N ASP A 149 15.88 13.20 -10.07
CA ASP A 149 15.99 14.62 -10.35
C ASP A 149 15.49 14.98 -11.78
N ASP A 150 15.64 16.24 -12.16
CA ASP A 150 15.24 16.76 -13.47
C ASP A 150 16.03 16.13 -14.65
N SER A 151 17.22 15.61 -14.37
CA SER A 151 18.07 14.89 -15.34
C SER A 151 17.77 13.38 -15.40
N ASN A 152 16.73 12.90 -14.74
CA ASN A 152 16.37 11.47 -14.57
C ASN A 152 17.38 10.65 -13.75
N LYS A 153 18.26 11.30 -13.02
CA LYS A 153 19.24 10.61 -12.17
C LYS A 153 18.56 10.19 -10.85
N PRO A 154 18.62 8.92 -10.46
CA PRO A 154 18.14 8.48 -9.16
C PRO A 154 18.85 9.19 -8.01
N ILE A 155 18.07 9.59 -7.01
CA ILE A 155 18.60 10.18 -5.78
C ILE A 155 18.90 9.04 -4.81
N ASP A 156 20.17 8.89 -4.47
CA ASP A 156 20.63 7.82 -3.59
C ASP A 156 20.06 7.96 -2.18
N ARG A 157 19.79 6.82 -1.55
CA ARG A 157 19.30 6.69 -0.16
C ARG A 157 18.15 7.64 0.16
N THR A 158 17.15 7.72 -0.73
CA THR A 158 15.97 8.57 -0.55
C THR A 158 14.94 7.90 0.32
N ILE A 159 14.70 6.60 0.12
CA ILE A 159 13.67 5.83 0.81
C ILE A 159 14.29 5.11 2.00
N LEU A 160 13.59 5.13 3.14
CA LEU A 160 13.96 4.34 4.31
C LEU A 160 13.86 2.84 3.96
N PRO A 161 14.97 2.08 4.03
CA PRO A 161 14.99 0.67 3.66
C PRO A 161 14.36 -0.18 4.78
N LEU A 162 13.04 -0.32 4.76
CA LEU A 162 12.33 -1.18 5.70
C LEU A 162 12.36 -2.63 5.24
N GLN A 163 12.54 -3.56 6.16
CA GLN A 163 12.52 -5.00 5.88
C GLN A 163 11.13 -5.44 5.37
N ASN A 164 10.07 -4.93 6.01
CA ASN A 164 8.69 -5.15 5.59
C ASN A 164 8.10 -3.84 5.07
N ALA A 165 7.36 -3.91 3.98
CA ALA A 165 6.66 -2.75 3.45
C ALA A 165 5.53 -2.31 4.38
N LEU A 166 5.36 -0.99 4.52
CA LEU A 166 4.23 -0.42 5.27
C LEU A 166 3.01 -0.35 4.35
N ILE A 167 2.16 -1.35 4.45
CA ILE A 167 0.95 -1.48 3.64
C ILE A 167 -0.28 -1.49 4.55
N SER A 168 -1.37 -0.86 4.11
CA SER A 168 -2.66 -0.88 4.81
C SER A 168 -3.20 -2.30 4.95
N LYS A 169 -4.10 -2.51 5.92
CA LYS A 169 -4.71 -3.83 6.19
C LYS A 169 -5.41 -4.44 4.96
N ASP A 170 -5.97 -3.60 4.07
CA ASP A 170 -6.60 -4.02 2.81
C ASP A 170 -5.59 -4.27 1.68
N GLY A 171 -4.29 -4.10 1.94
CA GLY A 171 -3.21 -4.35 0.99
C GLY A 171 -3.09 -3.32 -0.13
N THR A 172 -3.87 -2.24 -0.14
CA THR A 172 -4.00 -1.35 -1.31
C THR A 172 -3.29 0.01 -1.16
N LEU A 173 -2.88 0.39 0.04
CA LEU A 173 -2.18 1.65 0.31
C LEU A 173 -0.76 1.37 0.78
N LEU A 174 0.23 1.77 0.00
CA LEU A 174 1.64 1.70 0.36
C LEU A 174 2.09 3.02 0.97
N THR A 175 2.78 2.96 2.11
CA THR A 175 3.47 4.11 2.70
C THR A 175 4.95 4.06 2.38
N ILE A 176 5.49 5.13 1.82
CA ILE A 176 6.91 5.31 1.49
C ILE A 176 7.48 6.37 2.42
N TRP A 177 8.39 5.97 3.29
CA TRP A 177 9.13 6.92 4.13
C TRP A 177 10.35 7.44 3.41
N ILE A 178 10.48 8.77 3.36
CA ILE A 178 11.74 9.40 3.02
C ILE A 178 12.71 9.19 4.18
N GLU A 179 13.99 8.93 3.89
CA GLU A 179 15.01 8.62 4.89
C GLU A 179 15.05 9.69 6.01
N PRO A 180 14.50 9.39 7.20
CA PRO A 180 14.36 10.39 8.27
C PRO A 180 15.71 10.90 8.77
N GLY A 181 16.74 10.07 8.66
CA GLY A 181 18.11 10.45 9.04
C GLY A 181 18.69 11.55 8.16
N ARG A 182 18.23 11.67 6.91
CA ARG A 182 18.58 12.78 6.00
C ARG A 182 17.71 14.01 6.17
N GLN A 183 16.49 13.84 6.70
CA GLN A 183 15.54 14.94 6.91
C GLN A 183 15.78 15.70 8.23
N LYS A 184 16.29 15.00 9.25
CA LYS A 184 16.67 15.65 10.52
C LYS A 184 18.08 16.21 10.43
N ARG A 185 18.22 17.52 10.78
CA ARG A 185 19.52 18.18 10.90
C ARG A 185 20.38 17.52 11.98
N ASN A 186 21.69 17.64 11.84
CA ASN A 186 22.68 17.14 12.80
C ASN A 186 22.81 15.63 12.94
N LEU A 187 21.95 14.82 12.30
CA LEU A 187 22.16 13.38 12.23
C LEU A 187 23.26 13.01 11.21
N ILE A 188 23.92 11.89 11.44
CA ILE A 188 25.05 11.44 10.59
C ILE A 188 24.66 11.36 9.11
N PRO A 189 23.52 10.74 8.72
CA PRO A 189 23.14 10.70 7.31
C PRO A 189 22.93 12.09 6.69
N ASN A 190 22.37 13.04 7.43
CA ASN A 190 22.20 14.42 6.96
C ASN A 190 23.54 15.14 6.80
N LYS A 191 24.46 14.98 7.75
CA LYS A 191 25.80 15.58 7.67
C LYS A 191 26.63 15.05 6.50
N GLN A 192 26.50 13.77 6.17
CA GLN A 192 27.28 13.13 5.10
C GLN A 192 26.70 13.34 3.71
N LEU A 193 25.36 13.24 3.57
CA LEU A 193 24.68 13.24 2.27
C LEU A 193 23.82 14.48 2.03
N GLY A 194 23.62 15.31 3.04
CA GLY A 194 22.68 16.43 2.99
C GLY A 194 21.22 16.00 3.02
N SER A 195 20.31 16.96 2.87
CA SER A 195 18.88 16.70 2.69
C SER A 195 18.63 15.90 1.42
N VAL A 196 17.54 15.13 1.38
CA VAL A 196 17.15 14.35 0.19
C VAL A 196 16.85 15.28 -0.98
N PHE A 197 16.06 16.31 -0.72
CA PHE A 197 15.63 17.28 -1.72
C PHE A 197 16.22 18.66 -1.45
N ILE A 198 16.46 19.42 -2.53
CA ILE A 198 16.98 20.80 -2.52
C ILE A 198 15.81 21.75 -2.84
N PRO A 199 15.71 22.92 -2.20
CA PRO A 199 14.64 23.87 -2.48
C PRO A 199 14.60 24.32 -3.95
N GLN A 200 13.39 24.61 -4.46
CA GLN A 200 13.14 25.14 -5.80
C GLN A 200 13.66 24.27 -6.95
N LYS A 201 13.71 22.95 -6.71
CA LYS A 201 14.08 21.96 -7.72
C LYS A 201 12.89 21.08 -8.08
N LYS A 202 12.93 20.55 -9.30
CA LYS A 202 11.96 19.58 -9.79
C LYS A 202 12.47 18.16 -9.57
N TYR A 203 11.56 17.29 -9.21
CA TYR A 203 11.80 15.87 -8.97
C TYR A 203 10.63 15.04 -9.47
N ARG A 204 10.83 13.75 -9.61
CA ARG A 204 9.77 12.80 -9.91
C ARG A 204 9.83 11.58 -9.00
N LEU A 205 8.67 11.18 -8.51
CA LEU A 205 8.45 9.84 -7.98
C LEU A 205 8.15 8.93 -9.17
N VAL A 206 8.96 7.91 -9.38
CA VAL A 206 8.80 6.93 -10.45
C VAL A 206 8.52 5.56 -9.84
N ILE A 207 7.48 4.90 -10.35
CA ILE A 207 7.06 3.57 -9.92
C ILE A 207 7.06 2.67 -11.15
N SER A 208 7.85 1.59 -11.10
CA SER A 208 8.00 0.65 -12.21
C SER A 208 6.71 -0.12 -12.48
N GLU A 209 6.43 -0.39 -13.75
CA GLU A 209 5.37 -1.30 -14.18
C GLU A 209 5.55 -2.74 -13.68
N GLU A 210 6.74 -3.11 -13.25
CA GLU A 210 7.02 -4.43 -12.70
C GLU A 210 6.37 -4.69 -11.33
N ILE A 211 5.82 -3.66 -10.66
CA ILE A 211 5.01 -3.85 -9.46
C ILE A 211 3.82 -4.75 -9.79
N LYS A 212 3.63 -5.76 -8.95
CA LYS A 212 2.57 -6.76 -9.11
C LYS A 212 1.51 -6.63 -8.04
N ASP A 213 0.28 -6.95 -8.41
CA ASP A 213 -0.76 -7.19 -7.42
C ASP A 213 -0.53 -8.53 -6.69
N HIS A 214 -1.35 -8.81 -5.69
CA HIS A 214 -1.31 -10.06 -4.93
C HIS A 214 -1.44 -11.31 -5.82
N ASN A 215 -2.07 -11.21 -6.98
CA ASN A 215 -2.25 -12.31 -7.93
C ASN A 215 -1.13 -12.41 -8.98
N GLY A 216 -0.13 -11.53 -8.93
CA GLY A 216 1.02 -11.55 -9.83
C GLY A 216 0.85 -10.72 -11.10
N VAL A 217 -0.22 -9.94 -11.24
CA VAL A 217 -0.46 -9.09 -12.43
C VAL A 217 0.14 -7.70 -12.25
N ASN A 218 0.90 -7.27 -13.25
CA ASN A 218 1.63 -6.00 -13.28
C ASN A 218 0.74 -4.80 -13.62
N MET A 219 1.34 -3.59 -13.50
CA MET A 219 0.85 -2.42 -14.21
C MET A 219 1.17 -2.53 -15.71
N VAL A 220 0.45 -1.73 -16.54
CA VAL A 220 0.66 -1.70 -18.01
C VAL A 220 1.91 -0.87 -18.38
N LYS A 221 2.20 0.17 -17.58
CA LYS A 221 3.29 1.11 -17.81
C LYS A 221 3.80 1.71 -16.52
N ASN A 222 5.02 2.22 -16.56
CA ASN A 222 5.60 2.99 -15.46
C ASN A 222 4.68 4.18 -15.11
N PHE A 223 4.59 4.44 -13.81
CA PHE A 223 3.91 5.63 -13.29
C PHE A 223 4.95 6.68 -12.91
N SER A 224 4.64 7.94 -13.19
CA SER A 224 5.49 9.07 -12.79
C SER A 224 4.64 10.22 -12.25
N LYS A 225 5.06 10.79 -11.12
CA LYS A 225 4.50 12.01 -10.54
C LYS A 225 5.61 13.05 -10.38
N GLU A 226 5.49 14.16 -11.12
CA GLU A 226 6.36 15.32 -10.99
C GLU A 226 5.96 16.17 -9.78
N PHE A 227 6.94 16.74 -9.09
CA PHE A 227 6.74 17.71 -8.02
C PHE A 227 7.92 18.69 -7.92
N THR A 228 7.63 19.85 -7.35
CA THR A 228 8.60 20.89 -7.05
C THR A 228 8.76 21.03 -5.54
N THR A 229 9.96 21.33 -5.08
CA THR A 229 10.23 21.49 -3.66
C THR A 229 10.26 22.95 -3.24
N THR A 230 9.67 23.26 -2.08
CA THR A 230 9.79 24.52 -1.38
C THR A 230 10.86 24.44 -0.30
N VAL A 231 11.07 25.50 0.46
CA VAL A 231 11.91 25.48 1.66
C VAL A 231 11.38 24.48 2.70
N ALA A 232 12.25 24.02 3.57
CA ALA A 232 11.89 23.09 4.64
C ALA A 232 10.83 23.72 5.59
N ASP A 233 9.78 22.98 5.87
CA ASP A 233 8.75 23.38 6.84
C ASP A 233 9.12 22.89 8.25
N ARG A 234 9.26 23.84 9.18
CA ARG A 234 9.59 23.59 10.59
C ARG A 234 8.58 24.28 11.53
N LYS A 235 7.36 24.47 11.04
CA LYS A 235 6.28 25.03 11.84
C LYS A 235 5.22 23.96 12.02
N LYS A 236 4.84 23.69 13.27
CA LYS A 236 3.76 22.76 13.55
C LYS A 236 2.41 23.31 13.07
N PRO A 237 1.47 22.43 12.67
CA PRO A 237 0.11 22.85 12.38
C PRO A 237 -0.54 23.52 13.60
N ASN A 238 -1.38 24.53 13.37
CA ASN A 238 -2.12 25.20 14.42
C ASN A 238 -3.61 25.20 14.10
N ILE A 239 -4.39 24.42 14.83
CA ILE A 239 -5.83 24.28 14.58
C ILE A 239 -6.60 25.59 14.77
N ASN A 240 -6.07 26.55 15.54
CA ASN A 240 -6.72 27.86 15.73
C ASN A 240 -6.74 28.70 14.45
N ASN A 241 -5.89 28.35 13.47
CA ASN A 241 -5.87 28.97 12.14
C ASN A 241 -6.76 28.21 11.13
N TRP A 242 -7.42 27.14 11.55
CA TRP A 242 -8.26 26.36 10.66
C TRP A 242 -9.70 26.90 10.64
N GLU A 243 -10.26 27.01 9.46
CA GLU A 243 -11.59 27.54 9.25
C GLU A 243 -12.61 26.43 9.03
N ILE A 244 -13.70 26.48 9.78
CA ILE A 244 -14.80 25.51 9.63
C ILE A 244 -15.87 26.11 8.73
N LYS A 245 -16.17 25.41 7.62
CA LYS A 245 -17.39 25.67 6.85
C LYS A 245 -18.49 24.75 7.37
N ILE A 246 -19.42 25.35 8.10
CA ILE A 246 -20.52 24.68 8.80
C ILE A 246 -21.51 24.09 7.78
N PRO A 247 -21.98 22.83 7.96
CA PRO A 247 -22.99 22.22 7.10
C PRO A 247 -24.40 22.76 7.38
N ASN A 248 -25.36 22.45 6.51
CA ASN A 248 -26.77 22.80 6.73
C ASN A 248 -27.43 21.78 7.65
N ILE A 249 -28.32 22.23 8.54
CA ILE A 249 -29.19 21.37 9.35
C ILE A 249 -30.14 20.53 8.45
N HIS A 250 -30.64 19.43 8.96
CA HIS A 250 -31.53 18.49 8.26
C HIS A 250 -31.00 17.97 6.91
N SER A 251 -29.69 18.01 6.72
CA SER A 251 -29.02 17.57 5.51
C SER A 251 -27.83 16.65 5.83
N VAL A 252 -27.34 15.96 4.81
CA VAL A 252 -26.05 15.22 4.82
C VAL A 252 -24.93 16.05 4.17
N SER A 253 -25.06 17.38 4.13
CA SER A 253 -24.02 18.23 3.58
C SER A 253 -22.71 18.10 4.37
N ASN A 254 -21.59 18.24 3.65
CA ASN A 254 -20.28 18.02 4.25
C ASN A 254 -19.91 19.15 5.21
N LEU A 255 -19.36 18.77 6.36
CA LEU A 255 -18.53 19.68 7.15
C LEU A 255 -17.17 19.79 6.48
N LEU A 256 -16.69 21.01 6.24
CA LEU A 256 -15.35 21.22 5.67
C LEU A 256 -14.49 21.98 6.68
N ILE A 257 -13.24 21.55 6.81
CA ILE A 257 -12.22 22.21 7.63
C ILE A 257 -11.10 22.61 6.69
N ASN A 258 -10.89 23.90 6.48
CA ASN A 258 -9.79 24.44 5.70
C ASN A 258 -8.55 24.53 6.60
N CYS A 259 -7.54 23.75 6.32
CA CYS A 259 -6.27 23.75 7.02
C CYS A 259 -5.36 24.83 6.42
N GLU A 260 -4.51 25.43 7.25
CA GLU A 260 -3.56 26.48 6.83
C GLU A 260 -2.57 25.95 5.76
N LYS A 261 -2.26 24.67 5.80
CA LYS A 261 -1.33 23.97 4.91
C LYS A 261 -1.73 22.51 4.71
N PRO A 262 -1.17 21.80 3.72
CA PRO A 262 -1.46 20.38 3.55
C PRO A 262 -1.14 19.56 4.79
N ILE A 263 -2.04 18.67 5.18
CA ILE A 263 -1.86 17.72 6.26
C ILE A 263 -1.53 16.33 5.70
N ASP A 264 -0.81 15.55 6.47
CA ASP A 264 -0.39 14.21 6.08
C ASP A 264 -1.58 13.25 6.01
N TYR A 265 -1.70 12.53 4.90
CA TYR A 265 -2.83 11.62 4.64
C TYR A 265 -2.96 10.51 5.69
N GLY A 266 -1.85 9.85 6.03
CA GLY A 266 -1.87 8.68 6.90
C GLY A 266 -2.11 9.03 8.37
N SER A 267 -1.65 10.18 8.83
CA SER A 267 -1.83 10.62 10.21
C SER A 267 -3.17 11.30 10.47
N SER A 268 -3.85 11.79 9.43
CA SER A 268 -5.07 12.61 9.60
C SER A 268 -6.34 11.78 9.65
N ILE A 269 -6.53 10.90 8.66
CA ILE A 269 -7.74 10.07 8.59
C ILE A 269 -7.70 9.01 9.71
N GLY A 270 -8.72 9.04 10.57
CA GLY A 270 -8.78 8.17 11.76
C GLY A 270 -8.39 8.84 13.08
N ASN A 271 -7.75 10.02 13.01
CA ASN A 271 -7.39 10.82 14.19
C ASN A 271 -8.27 12.04 14.40
N ILE A 272 -9.37 12.16 13.65
CA ILE A 272 -10.37 13.23 13.79
C ILE A 272 -11.73 12.61 14.12
N LYS A 273 -12.41 13.19 15.12
CA LYS A 273 -13.73 12.74 15.57
C LYS A 273 -14.64 13.94 15.75
N ILE A 274 -15.95 13.74 15.60
CA ILE A 274 -16.96 14.75 15.92
C ILE A 274 -17.88 14.17 16.98
N LEU A 275 -18.11 14.91 18.04
CA LEU A 275 -19.07 14.59 19.09
C LEU A 275 -20.22 15.60 19.06
N ASP A 276 -21.42 15.13 19.37
CA ASP A 276 -22.56 16.02 19.66
C ASP A 276 -22.53 16.54 21.11
N SER A 277 -23.51 17.34 21.48
CA SER A 277 -23.66 17.93 22.84
C SER A 277 -23.85 16.87 23.95
N ALA A 278 -24.25 15.65 23.59
CA ALA A 278 -24.36 14.54 24.53
C ALA A 278 -23.08 13.70 24.61
N GLY A 279 -22.01 14.09 23.87
CA GLY A 279 -20.75 13.36 23.79
C GLY A 279 -20.81 12.12 22.90
N GLN A 280 -21.85 11.98 22.07
CA GLN A 280 -21.98 10.84 21.16
C GLN A 280 -21.21 11.09 19.87
N LEU A 281 -20.52 10.04 19.39
CA LEU A 281 -19.76 10.08 18.15
C LEU A 281 -20.71 10.21 16.95
N ILE A 282 -20.42 11.17 16.06
CA ILE A 282 -21.12 11.31 14.79
C ILE A 282 -20.45 10.39 13.76
N ASP A 283 -21.21 9.43 13.26
CA ASP A 283 -20.79 8.50 12.22
C ASP A 283 -20.69 9.17 10.86
N GLY A 284 -19.60 8.92 10.14
CA GLY A 284 -19.38 9.46 8.81
C GLY A 284 -18.07 9.01 8.19
N ILE A 285 -17.75 9.62 7.05
CA ILE A 285 -16.54 9.33 6.27
C ILE A 285 -15.69 10.60 6.21
N TRP A 286 -14.41 10.44 6.52
CA TRP A 286 -13.42 11.50 6.40
C TRP A 286 -12.67 11.38 5.07
N GLU A 287 -12.47 12.51 4.39
CA GLU A 287 -11.72 12.60 3.14
C GLU A 287 -10.81 13.84 3.16
N LEU A 288 -9.65 13.74 2.51
CA LEU A 288 -8.80 14.90 2.21
C LEU A 288 -9.05 15.36 0.78
N LYS A 289 -9.21 16.66 0.60
CA LYS A 289 -9.49 17.34 -0.68
C LYS A 289 -8.53 18.53 -0.87
N LYS A 290 -8.52 19.08 -2.08
CA LYS A 290 -7.74 20.27 -2.46
C LYS A 290 -6.28 20.16 -2.01
N ASP A 291 -5.59 19.15 -2.52
CA ASP A 291 -4.18 18.91 -2.20
C ASP A 291 -3.91 18.80 -0.69
N GLU A 292 -4.80 18.06 0.00
CA GLU A 292 -4.76 17.78 1.43
C GLU A 292 -4.89 19.04 2.34
N THR A 293 -5.31 20.18 1.77
CA THR A 293 -5.58 21.42 2.56
C THR A 293 -7.00 21.49 3.12
N VAL A 294 -7.90 20.60 2.69
CA VAL A 294 -9.29 20.56 3.17
C VAL A 294 -9.61 19.18 3.71
N VAL A 295 -10.01 19.12 4.97
CA VAL A 295 -10.61 17.94 5.59
C VAL A 295 -12.12 18.02 5.39
N SER A 296 -12.70 16.98 4.79
CA SER A 296 -14.14 16.88 4.53
C SER A 296 -14.72 15.73 5.33
N PHE A 297 -15.78 15.99 6.07
CA PHE A 297 -16.55 14.95 6.75
C PHE A 297 -17.93 14.82 6.12
N ILE A 298 -18.30 13.61 5.74
CA ILE A 298 -19.58 13.25 5.14
C ILE A 298 -20.37 12.46 6.20
N PRO A 299 -21.41 13.01 6.82
CA PRO A 299 -22.14 12.29 7.85
C PRO A 299 -23.01 11.19 7.24
N LYS A 300 -23.22 10.10 7.96
CA LYS A 300 -24.16 9.04 7.56
C LYS A 300 -25.63 9.41 7.76
N ARG A 301 -25.91 10.41 8.60
CA ARG A 301 -27.26 10.86 8.94
C ARG A 301 -27.32 12.37 8.84
N ASN A 302 -28.53 12.92 8.71
CA ASN A 302 -28.75 14.36 8.69
C ASN A 302 -28.23 15.01 9.97
N TRP A 303 -27.60 16.17 9.80
CA TRP A 303 -27.22 17.05 10.88
C TRP A 303 -28.47 17.52 11.64
N LYS A 304 -28.34 17.59 12.95
CA LYS A 304 -29.39 18.12 13.86
C LYS A 304 -28.97 19.47 14.40
N LYS A 305 -29.94 20.25 14.85
CA LYS A 305 -29.68 21.46 15.63
C LYS A 305 -28.91 21.11 16.89
N GLY A 306 -27.88 21.89 17.26
CA GLY A 306 -27.10 21.72 18.49
C GLY A 306 -25.63 22.06 18.36
N ASN A 307 -24.91 21.88 19.45
CA ASN A 307 -23.47 22.09 19.53
C ASN A 307 -22.69 20.83 19.20
N TYR A 308 -21.58 20.98 18.52
CA TYR A 308 -20.70 19.93 18.13
C TYR A 308 -19.25 20.27 18.46
N THR A 309 -18.50 19.25 18.86
CA THR A 309 -17.07 19.36 19.14
C THR A 309 -16.29 18.48 18.20
N ILE A 310 -15.35 19.05 17.43
CA ILE A 310 -14.38 18.31 16.62
C ILE A 310 -13.15 18.10 17.49
N ILE A 311 -12.73 16.85 17.60
CA ILE A 311 -11.55 16.44 18.36
C ILE A 311 -10.47 16.02 17.39
N PHE A 312 -9.27 16.59 17.52
CA PHE A 312 -8.09 16.26 16.74
C PHE A 312 -7.08 15.53 17.62
N GLY A 313 -6.63 14.37 17.16
CA GLY A 313 -5.53 13.65 17.78
C GLY A 313 -4.20 14.40 17.65
N PRO A 314 -3.35 14.40 18.67
CA PRO A 314 -2.07 15.13 18.67
C PRO A 314 -1.10 14.63 17.58
N SER A 315 -1.30 13.41 17.09
CA SER A 315 -0.48 12.76 16.04
C SER A 315 -0.80 13.22 14.63
N ILE A 316 -1.76 14.14 14.42
CA ILE A 316 -2.01 14.71 13.09
C ILE A 316 -0.79 15.53 12.69
N GLU A 317 -0.22 15.20 11.53
CA GLU A 317 1.01 15.79 10.99
C GLU A 317 0.73 16.63 9.74
N ASP A 318 1.67 17.53 9.43
CA ASP A 318 1.83 18.09 8.10
C ASP A 318 2.76 17.20 7.22
N LEU A 319 3.05 17.63 6.00
CA LEU A 319 3.90 16.87 5.07
C LEU A 319 5.34 16.69 5.57
N ALA A 320 5.81 17.56 6.45
CA ALA A 320 7.16 17.50 7.02
C ALA A 320 7.23 16.66 8.31
N GLY A 321 6.10 16.05 8.72
CA GLY A 321 6.01 15.26 9.95
C GLY A 321 5.91 16.10 11.23
N ASN A 322 5.69 17.42 11.13
CA ASN A 322 5.41 18.24 12.29
C ASN A 322 3.96 17.95 12.73
N ASN A 323 3.79 17.59 13.99
CA ASN A 323 2.44 17.34 14.53
C ASN A 323 1.92 18.49 15.38
N LEU A 324 0.73 18.35 15.96
CA LEU A 324 0.11 19.41 16.76
C LEU A 324 0.92 19.74 18.03
N ASP A 325 1.69 18.78 18.56
CA ASP A 325 2.48 18.96 19.78
C ASP A 325 3.89 19.49 19.51
N HIS A 326 4.59 18.96 18.50
CA HIS A 326 6.00 19.27 18.26
C HIS A 326 6.39 19.25 16.78
N VAL A 327 7.52 19.88 16.50
CA VAL A 327 8.20 19.84 15.19
C VAL A 327 9.00 18.55 15.09
N PHE A 328 8.95 17.88 13.92
CA PHE A 328 9.70 16.64 13.69
C PHE A 328 11.24 16.84 13.80
N ASP A 329 11.75 17.93 13.24
CA ASP A 329 13.19 18.27 13.22
C ASP A 329 13.57 19.12 14.45
N ASN A 330 13.18 18.66 15.64
CA ASN A 330 13.67 19.26 16.90
C ASN A 330 14.98 18.59 17.32
N GLU A 331 15.92 19.41 17.86
CA GLU A 331 17.02 18.87 18.64
C GLU A 331 16.44 18.12 19.82
N VAL A 332 16.93 16.88 20.05
CA VAL A 332 16.60 16.11 21.24
C VAL A 332 17.22 16.82 22.44
N GLN A 333 16.61 17.88 22.90
CA GLN A 333 16.88 18.37 24.23
C GLN A 333 16.52 17.23 25.19
N LYS A 334 17.40 16.94 26.15
CA LYS A 334 17.12 16.02 27.25
C LYS A 334 15.94 16.55 28.05
N THR A 335 14.75 16.47 27.46
CA THR A 335 13.51 16.86 28.12
C THR A 335 13.17 15.76 29.11
N SER A 336 13.16 16.15 30.38
CA SER A 336 12.55 15.46 31.49
C SER A 336 11.32 14.68 31.02
N LYS A 337 11.15 13.46 31.55
CA LYS A 337 9.92 12.65 31.49
C LYS A 337 8.77 13.42 32.15
N ASN A 338 8.30 14.46 31.56
CA ASN A 338 7.01 15.05 31.93
C ASN A 338 5.94 14.25 31.18
N ASN A 339 5.32 13.31 31.90
CA ASN A 339 4.03 12.74 31.54
C ASN A 339 2.99 13.87 31.53
N HIS A 340 2.96 14.66 30.45
CA HIS A 340 1.85 15.56 30.22
C HIS A 340 0.65 14.69 29.81
N PRO A 341 -0.52 14.87 30.46
CA PRO A 341 -1.76 14.24 30.02
C PRO A 341 -1.93 14.57 28.53
N TYR A 342 -2.42 13.61 27.73
CA TYR A 342 -2.64 13.77 26.31
C TYR A 342 -3.39 15.06 26.04
N LYS A 343 -2.73 16.03 25.42
CA LYS A 343 -3.36 17.31 25.09
C LYS A 343 -4.40 17.03 24.01
N THR A 344 -5.64 17.40 24.30
CA THR A 344 -6.74 17.31 23.35
C THR A 344 -6.85 18.63 22.60
N TYR A 345 -6.93 18.57 21.29
CA TYR A 345 -7.13 19.71 20.40
C TYR A 345 -8.56 19.71 19.92
N THR A 346 -9.30 20.79 20.12
CA THR A 346 -10.73 20.85 19.79
C THR A 346 -11.10 22.13 19.05
N LEU A 347 -12.07 22.00 18.14
CA LEU A 347 -12.82 23.11 17.56
C LEU A 347 -14.30 22.87 17.78
N GLU A 348 -15.06 23.93 18.06
CA GLU A 348 -16.49 23.84 18.31
C GLU A 348 -17.27 24.58 17.22
N PHE A 349 -18.47 24.08 16.91
CA PHE A 349 -19.42 24.77 16.05
C PHE A 349 -20.86 24.50 16.49
N GLU A 350 -21.75 25.43 16.15
CA GLU A 350 -23.18 25.34 16.45
C GLU A 350 -24.00 25.29 15.16
N LEU A 351 -24.96 24.38 15.10
CA LEU A 351 -26.00 24.33 14.07
C LEU A 351 -27.32 24.86 14.64
N LYS A 352 -27.83 25.93 14.05
CA LYS A 352 -29.02 26.67 14.49
C LYS A 352 -30.26 26.30 13.72
#